data_e5018164a4dad13fee867961ca1542d9
#
_entry.id   e5018164a4dad13fee867961ca1542d9
#
_cell.length_a   1.000
_cell.length_b   1.000
_cell.length_c   1.000
_cell.angle_alpha   90.00
_cell.angle_beta   90.00
_cell.angle_gamma   90.00
#
_symmetry.space_group_name_H-M   'P 1'
#
loop_
_entity.id
_entity.type
_entity.pdbx_description
1 polymer ?
#
loop_
_entity_poly.entity_id
_entity_poly.type
_entity_poly.pdbx_seq_one_letter_code
_entity_poly.pdbx_strand_id
1 'polypeptide(L)'
;MSFELLKAEVNAGLEGRNNGIPMGFNRLNKYIGIRKSMYFLVGGLTGSGKTSFIDDAFVLNPFDWYIGQNTPKMSEITDTVPSKIKLRIIYRSMERSRTYKLAKWVSRKIFIDQGVIIPVAKLLGWNDRMSHDEHDLFLMYEDYIGAMEDVITIIDGPENAVGIAKELKAHALQNGRIEQVDEYNKRYFPNNENEITLVILDHVGLIKTTKDQPTKKEAIDKMSDELRYARDFYGYTPVAVSQFNRSISNMQRLKNGDVEPQLEDFAESSSTQNDADVVLALFDPMRYKVADSSGYDLDRLLDKNTGAKYFRSLRLIKNSYGEDDVRIGLAFMGQIGMFKEMPKRKDITDSDYQAIVDKTFFLNT
;
A
#
# COMPACT_ATOMS: atom_id res chain seq x y z
N MET A 1 -10.10 -28.16 -22.34
CA MET A 1 -10.01 -26.69 -22.15
C MET A 1 -9.61 -26.31 -20.72
N SER A 2 -10.29 -26.75 -19.65
CA SER A 2 -9.93 -26.38 -18.25
C SER A 2 -8.59 -26.93 -17.76
N PHE A 3 -8.19 -28.15 -18.17
CA PHE A 3 -6.90 -28.72 -17.77
C PHE A 3 -5.70 -28.01 -18.43
N GLU A 4 -5.81 -27.61 -19.69
CA GLU A 4 -4.75 -26.86 -20.37
C GLU A 4 -4.53 -25.45 -19.75
N LEU A 5 -5.61 -24.81 -19.32
CA LEU A 5 -5.54 -23.54 -18.59
C LEU A 5 -4.85 -23.76 -17.23
N LEU A 6 -5.26 -24.76 -16.46
CA LEU A 6 -4.63 -25.10 -15.18
C LEU A 6 -3.14 -25.44 -15.35
N LYS A 7 -2.78 -26.21 -16.39
CA LYS A 7 -1.38 -26.55 -16.69
C LYS A 7 -0.57 -25.31 -17.03
N ALA A 8 -1.12 -24.34 -17.76
CA ALA A 8 -0.45 -23.08 -18.06
C ALA A 8 -0.18 -22.29 -16.77
N GLU A 9 -1.14 -22.20 -15.85
CA GLU A 9 -0.97 -21.56 -14.56
C GLU A 9 0.06 -22.27 -13.67
N VAL A 10 0.06 -23.59 -13.62
CA VAL A 10 1.05 -24.37 -12.86
C VAL A 10 2.45 -24.14 -13.42
N ASN A 11 2.62 -24.15 -14.74
CA ASN A 11 3.90 -23.88 -15.38
C ASN A 11 4.37 -22.43 -15.11
N ALA A 12 3.45 -21.46 -15.15
CA ALA A 12 3.74 -20.08 -14.76
C ALA A 12 4.23 -19.99 -13.30
N GLY A 13 3.63 -20.78 -12.42
CA GLY A 13 4.05 -20.88 -11.01
C GLY A 13 5.46 -21.48 -10.87
N LEU A 14 5.78 -22.54 -11.61
CA LEU A 14 7.11 -23.15 -11.62
C LEU A 14 8.21 -22.16 -12.09
N GLU A 15 7.86 -21.28 -13.00
CA GLU A 15 8.75 -20.22 -13.52
C GLU A 15 8.77 -18.97 -12.62
N GLY A 16 8.06 -18.98 -11.49
CA GLY A 16 7.97 -17.83 -10.55
C GLY A 16 7.14 -16.63 -11.06
N ARG A 17 6.47 -16.77 -12.19
CA ARG A 17 5.64 -15.68 -12.79
C ARG A 17 4.40 -15.35 -11.96
N ASN A 18 3.96 -16.27 -11.09
CA ASN A 18 2.79 -16.10 -10.23
C ASN A 18 3.11 -15.45 -8.87
N ASN A 19 4.37 -15.07 -8.61
CA ASN A 19 4.77 -14.45 -7.34
C ASN A 19 4.15 -13.06 -7.13
N GLY A 20 3.73 -12.38 -8.21
CA GLY A 20 3.20 -11.03 -8.17
C GLY A 20 4.28 -9.96 -8.00
N ILE A 21 3.84 -8.70 -7.91
CA ILE A 21 4.73 -7.56 -7.66
C ILE A 21 5.05 -7.51 -6.16
N PRO A 22 6.33 -7.37 -5.78
CA PRO A 22 6.71 -7.30 -4.36
C PRO A 22 6.28 -5.97 -3.73
N MET A 23 5.88 -6.05 -2.46
CA MET A 23 5.46 -4.90 -1.65
C MET A 23 6.63 -4.21 -0.93
N GLY A 24 7.87 -4.70 -1.13
CA GLY A 24 9.07 -4.15 -0.50
C GLY A 24 9.33 -4.63 0.94
N PHE A 25 8.54 -5.56 1.44
CA PHE A 25 8.68 -6.15 2.77
C PHE A 25 8.93 -7.65 2.62
N ASN A 26 10.17 -8.09 2.84
CA ASN A 26 10.62 -9.44 2.50
C ASN A 26 9.84 -10.56 3.20
N ARG A 27 9.45 -10.38 4.47
CA ARG A 27 8.65 -11.37 5.18
C ARG A 27 7.20 -11.35 4.71
N LEU A 28 6.63 -10.17 4.47
CA LEU A 28 5.28 -10.05 3.93
C LEU A 28 5.20 -10.69 2.55
N ASN A 29 6.20 -10.45 1.69
CA ASN A 29 6.26 -11.00 0.34
C ASN A 29 6.33 -12.53 0.28
N LYS A 30 6.71 -13.21 1.39
CA LYS A 30 6.66 -14.68 1.47
C LYS A 30 5.24 -15.22 1.56
N TYR A 31 4.32 -14.42 2.08
CA TYR A 31 2.91 -14.81 2.26
C TYR A 31 2.03 -14.25 1.15
N ILE A 32 2.37 -13.05 0.64
CA ILE A 32 1.54 -12.33 -0.29
C ILE A 32 2.36 -11.40 -1.17
N GLY A 33 2.06 -11.41 -2.48
CA GLY A 33 2.50 -10.42 -3.47
C GLY A 33 1.29 -9.80 -4.15
N ILE A 34 1.47 -8.67 -4.84
CA ILE A 34 0.40 -8.00 -5.57
C ILE A 34 0.18 -8.73 -6.89
N ARG A 35 -1.00 -9.32 -7.06
CA ARG A 35 -1.43 -10.03 -8.28
C ARG A 35 -2.75 -9.45 -8.79
N LYS A 36 -3.13 -9.79 -10.00
CA LYS A 36 -4.45 -9.46 -10.54
C LYS A 36 -5.57 -10.02 -9.70
N SER A 37 -6.69 -9.34 -9.70
CA SER A 37 -7.94 -9.80 -9.06
C SER A 37 -7.79 -10.13 -7.57
N MET A 38 -7.00 -9.33 -6.84
CA MET A 38 -6.88 -9.42 -5.39
C MET A 38 -7.45 -8.15 -4.76
N TYR A 39 -8.27 -8.28 -3.74
CA TYR A 39 -8.80 -7.15 -2.99
C TYR A 39 -8.11 -7.04 -1.62
N PHE A 40 -7.37 -5.95 -1.41
CA PHE A 40 -6.71 -5.64 -0.15
C PHE A 40 -7.51 -4.65 0.68
N LEU A 41 -7.68 -4.95 1.96
CA LEU A 41 -8.17 -4.00 2.97
C LEU A 41 -7.04 -3.70 3.95
N VAL A 42 -6.70 -2.42 4.10
CA VAL A 42 -5.64 -2.00 5.03
C VAL A 42 -6.23 -1.09 6.10
N GLY A 43 -6.15 -1.54 7.34
CA GLY A 43 -6.71 -0.82 8.49
C GLY A 43 -5.67 -0.28 9.44
N GLY A 44 -6.10 0.69 10.26
CA GLY A 44 -5.31 1.23 11.35
C GLY A 44 -5.95 2.46 11.98
N LEU A 45 -5.51 2.82 13.17
CA LEU A 45 -5.97 4.02 13.86
C LEU A 45 -5.41 5.28 13.19
N THR A 46 -6.09 6.41 13.43
CA THR A 46 -5.60 7.72 12.98
C THR A 46 -4.19 7.98 13.53
N GLY A 47 -3.26 8.38 12.67
CA GLY A 47 -1.86 8.65 13.03
C GLY A 47 -0.97 7.40 13.14
N SER A 48 -1.46 6.18 12.82
CA SER A 48 -0.62 4.97 12.76
C SER A 48 0.35 4.95 11.57
N GLY A 49 0.14 5.79 10.57
CA GLY A 49 0.95 5.83 9.35
C GLY A 49 0.35 5.07 8.16
N LYS A 50 -0.97 4.76 8.17
CA LYS A 50 -1.65 4.02 7.09
C LYS A 50 -1.31 4.52 5.68
N THR A 51 -1.55 5.81 5.43
CA THR A 51 -1.26 6.44 4.14
C THR A 51 0.21 6.24 3.72
N SER A 52 1.15 6.37 4.66
CA SER A 52 2.57 6.13 4.39
C SER A 52 2.86 4.66 4.08
N PHE A 53 2.21 3.74 4.80
CA PHE A 53 2.33 2.31 4.52
C PHE A 53 1.76 1.94 3.14
N ILE A 54 0.60 2.52 2.78
CA ILE A 54 0.02 2.35 1.43
C ILE A 54 0.97 2.90 0.36
N ASP A 55 1.51 4.11 0.58
CA ASP A 55 2.47 4.71 -0.33
C ASP A 55 3.68 3.78 -0.54
N ASP A 56 4.25 3.21 0.53
CA ASP A 56 5.39 2.29 0.41
C ASP A 56 5.01 0.94 -0.22
N ALA A 57 3.98 0.27 0.32
CA ALA A 57 3.64 -1.11 -0.03
C ALA A 57 2.98 -1.26 -1.40
N PHE A 58 2.18 -0.28 -1.84
CA PHE A 58 1.34 -0.40 -3.03
C PHE A 58 1.66 0.63 -4.12
N VAL A 59 2.54 1.60 -3.84
CA VAL A 59 2.92 2.62 -4.83
C VAL A 59 4.42 2.60 -5.08
N LEU A 60 5.24 3.00 -4.10
CA LEU A 60 6.64 3.30 -4.31
C LEU A 60 7.50 2.05 -4.52
N ASN A 61 7.38 1.04 -3.65
CA ASN A 61 8.12 -0.19 -3.82
C ASN A 61 7.70 -0.97 -5.10
N PRO A 62 6.40 -1.11 -5.43
CA PRO A 62 5.96 -1.64 -6.71
C PRO A 62 6.45 -0.83 -7.92
N PHE A 63 6.45 0.50 -7.84
CA PHE A 63 6.94 1.36 -8.89
C PHE A 63 8.46 1.23 -9.09
N ASP A 64 9.25 1.30 -8.01
CA ASP A 64 10.71 1.15 -8.07
C ASP A 64 11.09 -0.25 -8.61
N TRP A 65 10.37 -1.31 -8.19
CA TRP A 65 10.53 -2.64 -8.77
C TRP A 65 10.21 -2.66 -10.27
N TYR A 66 9.12 -2.01 -10.68
CA TYR A 66 8.68 -1.97 -12.08
C TYR A 66 9.68 -1.25 -12.98
N ILE A 67 10.17 -0.06 -12.59
CA ILE A 67 11.19 0.64 -13.38
C ILE A 67 12.52 -0.11 -13.39
N GLY A 68 12.91 -0.75 -12.28
CA GLY A 68 14.11 -1.58 -12.21
C GLY A 68 14.08 -2.80 -13.14
N GLN A 69 12.91 -3.38 -13.39
CA GLN A 69 12.73 -4.47 -14.37
C GLN A 69 12.82 -4.00 -15.82
N ASN A 70 12.46 -2.75 -16.08
CA ASN A 70 12.45 -2.17 -17.43
C ASN A 70 13.78 -1.49 -17.80
N THR A 71 14.70 -1.31 -16.83
CA THR A 71 16.05 -0.80 -17.09
C THR A 71 16.94 -1.99 -17.47
N PRO A 72 17.54 -2.01 -18.67
CA PRO A 72 18.45 -3.09 -19.07
C PRO A 72 19.63 -3.15 -18.11
N LYS A 73 19.72 -4.19 -17.30
CA LYS A 73 20.97 -4.52 -16.62
C LYS A 73 21.95 -4.99 -17.68
N MET A 74 23.04 -4.29 -17.84
CA MET A 74 24.08 -4.52 -18.87
C MET A 74 24.82 -5.86 -18.72
N SER A 75 24.46 -6.73 -17.77
CA SER A 75 25.21 -7.94 -17.42
C SER A 75 24.46 -9.28 -17.53
N GLU A 76 23.17 -9.31 -17.90
CA GLU A 76 22.44 -10.57 -18.02
C GLU A 76 21.63 -10.66 -19.31
N ILE A 77 22.30 -11.00 -20.40
CA ILE A 77 21.64 -11.57 -21.58
C ILE A 77 21.42 -13.05 -21.26
N THR A 78 20.36 -13.37 -20.54
CA THR A 78 19.80 -14.72 -20.51
C THR A 78 18.48 -14.71 -21.28
N ASP A 79 18.32 -15.63 -22.21
CA ASP A 79 17.25 -15.76 -23.19
C ASP A 79 15.82 -16.02 -22.64
N THR A 80 15.58 -15.84 -21.36
CA THR A 80 14.24 -15.87 -20.78
C THR A 80 13.82 -14.45 -20.42
N VAL A 81 13.24 -13.75 -21.39
CA VAL A 81 12.54 -12.48 -21.15
C VAL A 81 11.33 -12.81 -20.27
N PRO A 82 11.28 -12.40 -18.98
CA PRO A 82 10.05 -12.49 -18.21
C PRO A 82 8.96 -11.75 -18.99
N SER A 83 7.77 -12.28 -19.07
CA SER A 83 6.63 -11.56 -19.65
C SER A 83 6.53 -10.24 -18.88
N LYS A 84 6.87 -9.13 -19.54
CA LYS A 84 6.99 -7.81 -18.89
C LYS A 84 5.64 -7.44 -18.29
N ILE A 85 5.51 -7.56 -16.99
CA ILE A 85 4.36 -7.05 -16.25
C ILE A 85 4.30 -5.55 -16.53
N LYS A 86 3.13 -5.06 -16.94
CA LYS A 86 2.84 -3.63 -17.03
C LYS A 86 2.11 -3.21 -15.77
N LEU A 87 2.68 -2.29 -15.01
CA LEU A 87 2.08 -1.73 -13.81
C LEU A 87 1.30 -0.46 -14.16
N ARG A 88 0.11 -0.33 -13.56
CA ARG A 88 -0.69 0.88 -13.56
C ARG A 88 -1.30 1.08 -12.18
N ILE A 89 -1.30 2.32 -11.68
CA ILE A 89 -1.83 2.66 -10.37
C ILE A 89 -2.81 3.82 -10.51
N ILE A 90 -4.05 3.62 -10.10
CA ILE A 90 -5.08 4.64 -9.94
C ILE A 90 -5.18 4.94 -8.44
N TYR A 91 -4.71 6.11 -8.03
CA TYR A 91 -4.71 6.53 -6.63
C TYR A 91 -5.77 7.61 -6.41
N ARG A 92 -6.89 7.24 -5.77
CA ARG A 92 -7.87 8.21 -5.29
C ARG A 92 -7.45 8.71 -3.91
N SER A 93 -6.87 9.91 -3.87
CA SER A 93 -6.46 10.58 -2.63
C SER A 93 -7.60 11.47 -2.12
N MET A 94 -8.34 10.99 -1.12
CA MET A 94 -9.52 11.70 -0.62
C MET A 94 -9.18 12.74 0.45
N GLU A 95 -7.98 12.64 1.07
CA GLU A 95 -7.56 13.50 2.18
C GLU A 95 -6.48 14.52 1.78
N ARG A 96 -5.56 14.13 0.89
CA ARG A 96 -4.39 14.93 0.52
C ARG A 96 -4.34 15.23 -0.97
N SER A 97 -3.85 16.41 -1.32
CA SER A 97 -3.69 16.81 -2.71
C SER A 97 -2.59 15.99 -3.43
N ARG A 98 -2.70 15.94 -4.76
CA ARG A 98 -1.68 15.36 -5.64
C ARG A 98 -0.28 15.94 -5.37
N THR A 99 -0.18 17.27 -5.29
CA THR A 99 1.09 17.97 -5.02
C THR A 99 1.72 17.52 -3.70
N TYR A 100 0.91 17.38 -2.64
CA TYR A 100 1.40 16.88 -1.35
C TYR A 100 1.93 15.45 -1.45
N LYS A 101 1.22 14.57 -2.18
CA LYS A 101 1.64 13.18 -2.39
C LYS A 101 2.96 13.11 -3.13
N LEU A 102 3.09 13.81 -4.26
CA LEU A 102 4.32 13.85 -5.05
C LEU A 102 5.49 14.40 -4.22
N ALA A 103 5.28 15.52 -3.50
CA ALA A 103 6.30 16.10 -2.63
C ALA A 103 6.79 15.09 -1.57
N LYS A 104 5.87 14.33 -0.97
CA LYS A 104 6.22 13.29 0.00
C LYS A 104 7.01 12.15 -0.61
N TRP A 105 6.62 11.69 -1.79
CA TRP A 105 7.28 10.59 -2.49
C TRP A 105 8.69 10.97 -2.95
N VAL A 106 8.86 12.19 -3.47
CA VAL A 106 10.19 12.72 -3.83
C VAL A 106 11.07 12.91 -2.60
N SER A 107 10.54 13.46 -1.51
CA SER A 107 11.26 13.58 -0.22
C SER A 107 11.82 12.24 0.24
N ARG A 108 11.01 11.16 0.15
CA ARG A 108 11.45 9.79 0.45
C ARG A 108 12.55 9.30 -0.52
N LYS A 109 12.37 9.54 -1.83
CA LYS A 109 13.35 9.11 -2.85
C LYS A 109 14.69 9.81 -2.68
N ILE A 110 14.70 11.13 -2.43
CA ILE A 110 15.90 11.90 -2.10
C ILE A 110 16.64 11.29 -0.90
N PHE A 111 15.90 10.93 0.15
CA PHE A 111 16.52 10.32 1.33
C PHE A 111 17.14 8.95 1.01
N ILE A 112 16.46 8.10 0.25
CA ILE A 112 16.98 6.77 -0.12
C ILE A 112 18.28 6.89 -0.93
N ASP A 113 18.31 7.82 -1.90
CA ASP A 113 19.43 7.93 -2.83
C ASP A 113 20.61 8.73 -2.27
N GLN A 114 20.33 9.74 -1.43
CA GLN A 114 21.32 10.76 -1.01
C GLN A 114 21.51 10.82 0.51
N GLY A 115 20.69 10.15 1.30
CA GLY A 115 20.71 10.24 2.76
C GLY A 115 20.22 11.59 3.32
N VAL A 116 19.72 12.49 2.47
CA VAL A 116 19.28 13.85 2.84
C VAL A 116 17.79 13.86 3.16
N ILE A 117 17.42 14.35 4.35
CA ILE A 117 16.03 14.50 4.75
C ILE A 117 15.54 15.91 4.41
N ILE A 118 14.67 16.03 3.41
CA ILE A 118 13.93 17.28 3.12
C ILE A 118 12.46 17.03 3.47
N PRO A 119 11.98 17.49 4.65
CA PRO A 119 10.57 17.31 5.03
C PRO A 119 9.63 17.95 4.03
N VAL A 120 8.43 17.38 3.84
CA VAL A 120 7.41 17.89 2.90
C VAL A 120 7.09 19.38 3.17
N ALA A 121 7.00 19.77 4.46
CA ALA A 121 6.75 21.16 4.84
C ALA A 121 7.83 22.12 4.34
N LYS A 122 9.09 21.70 4.37
CA LYS A 122 10.23 22.47 3.85
C LYS A 122 10.23 22.48 2.32
N LEU A 123 9.99 21.35 1.68
CA LEU A 123 9.92 21.23 0.22
C LEU A 123 8.81 22.12 -0.37
N LEU A 124 7.66 22.22 0.33
CA LEU A 124 6.55 23.08 -0.08
C LEU A 124 6.62 24.52 0.49
N GLY A 125 7.66 24.84 1.27
CA GLY A 125 7.88 26.19 1.81
C GLY A 125 6.86 26.64 2.86
N TRP A 126 6.23 25.71 3.60
CA TRP A 126 5.16 26.08 4.56
C TRP A 126 5.67 26.75 5.84
N ASN A 127 6.71 26.20 6.46
CA ASN A 127 7.26 26.72 7.73
C ASN A 127 8.76 26.97 7.66
N ASP A 128 9.41 26.50 6.61
CA ASP A 128 10.84 26.62 6.36
C ASP A 128 11.07 26.65 4.84
N ARG A 129 12.22 27.13 4.42
CA ARG A 129 12.59 27.20 3.00
C ARG A 129 13.74 26.28 2.70
N MET A 130 13.72 25.66 1.53
CA MET A 130 14.89 24.94 1.02
C MET A 130 16.05 25.92 0.81
N SER A 131 17.28 25.45 1.04
CA SER A 131 18.50 26.09 0.53
C SER A 131 18.58 25.93 -1.00
N HIS A 132 19.49 26.66 -1.64
CA HIS A 132 19.74 26.48 -3.06
C HIS A 132 20.21 25.06 -3.38
N ASP A 133 21.09 24.48 -2.57
CA ASP A 133 21.60 23.11 -2.75
C ASP A 133 20.46 22.07 -2.64
N GLU A 134 19.55 22.24 -1.69
CA GLU A 134 18.36 21.36 -1.55
C GLU A 134 17.40 21.51 -2.75
N HIS A 135 17.26 22.72 -3.29
CA HIS A 135 16.47 22.96 -4.47
C HIS A 135 17.09 22.31 -5.70
N ASP A 136 18.41 22.48 -5.91
CA ASP A 136 19.14 21.85 -7.00
C ASP A 136 19.06 20.33 -6.90
N LEU A 137 19.18 19.78 -5.68
CA LEU A 137 18.99 18.36 -5.43
C LEU A 137 17.57 17.90 -5.80
N PHE A 138 16.54 18.66 -5.45
CA PHE A 138 15.16 18.34 -5.84
C PHE A 138 14.97 18.30 -7.36
N LEU A 139 15.56 19.25 -8.12
CA LEU A 139 15.46 19.29 -9.56
C LEU A 139 16.03 18.05 -10.27
N MET A 140 16.98 17.35 -9.65
CA MET A 140 17.53 16.09 -10.18
C MET A 140 16.49 14.96 -10.27
N TYR A 141 15.32 15.11 -9.65
CA TYR A 141 14.26 14.09 -9.63
C TYR A 141 13.14 14.34 -10.64
N GLU A 142 13.31 15.28 -11.58
CA GLU A 142 12.30 15.57 -12.62
C GLU A 142 11.96 14.32 -13.46
N ASP A 143 12.96 13.59 -13.95
CA ASP A 143 12.75 12.36 -14.73
C ASP A 143 12.05 11.25 -13.91
N TYR A 144 12.37 11.15 -12.61
CA TYR A 144 11.71 10.19 -11.71
C TYR A 144 10.23 10.51 -11.53
N ILE A 145 9.90 11.81 -11.39
CA ILE A 145 8.51 12.28 -11.31
C ILE A 145 7.78 12.01 -12.63
N GLY A 146 8.42 12.31 -13.77
CA GLY A 146 7.86 12.02 -15.09
C GLY A 146 7.54 10.54 -15.28
N ALA A 147 8.46 9.65 -14.91
CA ALA A 147 8.23 8.21 -14.95
C ALA A 147 7.09 7.76 -14.02
N MET A 148 6.91 8.40 -12.85
CA MET A 148 5.76 8.14 -11.98
C MET A 148 4.44 8.52 -12.65
N GLU A 149 4.37 9.66 -13.33
CA GLU A 149 3.15 10.13 -13.99
C GLU A 149 2.69 9.22 -15.15
N ASP A 150 3.61 8.50 -15.78
CA ASP A 150 3.30 7.49 -16.81
C ASP A 150 2.61 6.24 -16.24
N VAL A 151 2.85 5.94 -14.97
CA VAL A 151 2.37 4.73 -14.29
C VAL A 151 1.24 5.04 -13.30
N ILE A 152 1.30 6.19 -12.62
CA ILE A 152 0.46 6.53 -11.48
C ILE A 152 -0.45 7.71 -11.82
N THR A 153 -1.75 7.47 -11.82
CA THR A 153 -2.78 8.51 -11.92
C THR A 153 -3.29 8.86 -10.53
N ILE A 154 -2.99 10.07 -10.04
CA ILE A 154 -3.51 10.57 -8.76
C ILE A 154 -4.74 11.42 -9.05
N ILE A 155 -5.86 11.07 -8.40
CA ILE A 155 -7.13 11.79 -8.49
C ILE A 155 -7.48 12.34 -7.10
N ASP A 156 -7.63 13.65 -7.01
CA ASP A 156 -7.85 14.35 -5.74
C ASP A 156 -9.32 14.42 -5.33
N GLY A 157 -9.52 14.43 -4.03
CA GLY A 157 -10.78 14.72 -3.39
C GLY A 157 -11.76 13.55 -3.29
N PRO A 158 -12.73 13.68 -2.37
CA PRO A 158 -13.74 12.66 -2.13
C PRO A 158 -14.79 12.61 -3.24
N GLU A 159 -15.22 11.40 -3.58
CA GLU A 159 -16.27 11.12 -4.55
C GLU A 159 -17.24 10.07 -3.97
N ASN A 160 -18.39 9.86 -4.57
CA ASN A 160 -19.31 8.79 -4.22
C ASN A 160 -18.98 7.50 -4.98
N ALA A 161 -19.54 6.37 -4.53
CA ALA A 161 -19.26 5.05 -5.10
C ALA A 161 -19.57 4.95 -6.60
N VAL A 162 -20.67 5.58 -7.04
CA VAL A 162 -21.10 5.56 -8.46
C VAL A 162 -20.14 6.37 -9.34
N GLY A 163 -19.65 7.52 -8.83
CA GLY A 163 -18.65 8.33 -9.54
C GLY A 163 -17.35 7.56 -9.75
N ILE A 164 -16.85 6.92 -8.68
CA ILE A 164 -15.64 6.09 -8.76
C ILE A 164 -15.84 4.91 -9.71
N ALA A 165 -16.98 4.21 -9.64
CA ALA A 165 -17.30 3.12 -10.58
C ALA A 165 -17.29 3.58 -12.05
N LYS A 166 -17.82 4.77 -12.36
CA LYS A 166 -17.76 5.36 -13.70
C LYS A 166 -16.33 5.65 -14.16
N GLU A 167 -15.49 6.18 -13.26
CA GLU A 167 -14.06 6.41 -13.55
C GLU A 167 -13.33 5.10 -13.85
N LEU A 168 -13.54 4.06 -13.04
CA LEU A 168 -12.93 2.75 -13.25
C LEU A 168 -13.39 2.11 -14.56
N LYS A 169 -14.69 2.24 -14.91
CA LYS A 169 -15.23 1.80 -16.20
C LYS A 169 -14.63 2.57 -17.36
N ALA A 170 -14.50 3.89 -17.27
CA ALA A 170 -13.89 4.71 -18.31
C ALA A 170 -12.41 4.31 -18.52
N HIS A 171 -11.66 4.11 -17.44
CA HIS A 171 -10.31 3.59 -17.50
C HIS A 171 -10.24 2.20 -18.15
N ALA A 172 -11.15 1.29 -17.81
CA ALA A 172 -11.19 -0.05 -18.40
C ALA A 172 -11.45 0.01 -19.92
N LEU A 173 -12.35 0.89 -20.37
CA LEU A 173 -12.65 1.06 -21.80
C LEU A 173 -11.51 1.73 -22.59
N GLN A 174 -10.66 2.53 -21.95
CA GLN A 174 -9.43 3.07 -22.56
C GLN A 174 -8.34 2.00 -22.72
N ASN A 175 -8.32 0.99 -21.84
CA ASN A 175 -7.27 -0.02 -21.76
C ASN A 175 -7.75 -1.43 -22.14
N GLY A 176 -8.94 -1.55 -22.75
CA GLY A 176 -9.51 -2.81 -23.16
C GLY A 176 -10.89 -2.61 -23.77
N ARG A 177 -11.62 -3.71 -23.92
CA ARG A 177 -12.98 -3.72 -24.47
C ARG A 177 -13.86 -4.67 -23.70
N ILE A 178 -15.17 -4.39 -23.70
CA ILE A 178 -16.19 -5.26 -23.13
C ILE A 178 -16.98 -5.86 -24.29
N GLU A 179 -17.01 -7.18 -24.37
CA GLU A 179 -17.72 -7.92 -25.42
C GLU A 179 -18.80 -8.81 -24.80
N GLN A 180 -19.88 -8.98 -25.55
CA GLN A 180 -20.88 -10.00 -25.27
C GLN A 180 -20.32 -11.36 -25.71
N VAL A 181 -20.13 -12.30 -24.76
CA VAL A 181 -19.57 -13.62 -25.05
C VAL A 181 -20.67 -14.68 -25.26
N ASP A 182 -21.83 -14.47 -24.67
CA ASP A 182 -23.04 -15.25 -24.87
C ASP A 182 -24.31 -14.41 -24.62
N GLU A 183 -25.50 -14.99 -24.68
CA GLU A 183 -26.78 -14.28 -24.50
C GLU A 183 -26.88 -13.51 -23.18
N TYR A 184 -26.22 -13.98 -22.10
CA TYR A 184 -26.35 -13.44 -20.75
C TYR A 184 -25.06 -12.80 -20.22
N ASN A 185 -23.91 -13.14 -20.79
CA ASN A 185 -22.61 -12.81 -20.19
C ASN A 185 -21.80 -11.83 -21.04
N LYS A 186 -21.28 -10.80 -20.38
CA LYS A 186 -20.26 -9.90 -20.91
C LYS A 186 -18.91 -10.23 -20.27
N ARG A 187 -17.85 -10.01 -21.03
CA ARG A 187 -16.49 -10.17 -20.54
C ARG A 187 -15.62 -8.97 -20.92
N TYR A 188 -14.74 -8.60 -20.04
CA TYR A 188 -13.72 -7.61 -20.30
C TYR A 188 -12.46 -8.29 -20.87
N PHE A 189 -11.91 -7.70 -21.91
CA PHE A 189 -10.66 -8.10 -22.56
C PHE A 189 -9.68 -6.92 -22.48
N PRO A 190 -8.64 -7.01 -21.65
CA PRO A 190 -7.62 -5.96 -21.58
C PRO A 190 -6.78 -5.94 -22.85
N ASN A 191 -6.27 -4.75 -23.23
CA ASN A 191 -5.33 -4.61 -24.35
C ASN A 191 -3.97 -5.27 -24.04
N ASN A 192 -3.62 -5.42 -22.77
CA ASN A 192 -2.43 -6.13 -22.32
C ASN A 192 -2.80 -7.10 -21.18
N GLU A 193 -2.73 -8.39 -21.47
CA GLU A 193 -3.04 -9.44 -20.50
C GLU A 193 -2.08 -9.48 -19.30
N ASN A 194 -0.88 -8.92 -19.41
CA ASN A 194 0.11 -8.82 -18.34
C ASN A 194 0.01 -7.51 -17.54
N GLU A 195 -0.99 -6.66 -17.79
CA GLU A 195 -1.19 -5.44 -17.02
C GLU A 195 -1.80 -5.75 -15.64
N ILE A 196 -1.18 -5.24 -14.58
CA ILE A 196 -1.72 -5.20 -13.22
C ILE A 196 -2.13 -3.77 -12.93
N THR A 197 -3.43 -3.54 -12.72
CA THR A 197 -3.98 -2.23 -12.38
C THR A 197 -4.37 -2.21 -10.91
N LEU A 198 -3.62 -1.46 -10.10
CA LEU A 198 -3.96 -1.16 -8.71
C LEU A 198 -4.99 -0.02 -8.65
N VAL A 199 -6.00 -0.16 -7.79
CA VAL A 199 -7.00 0.88 -7.51
C VAL A 199 -6.98 1.19 -6.03
N ILE A 200 -6.33 2.28 -5.64
CA ILE A 200 -6.13 2.66 -4.25
C ILE A 200 -7.15 3.72 -3.84
N LEU A 201 -7.89 3.49 -2.75
CA LEU A 201 -8.81 4.44 -2.14
C LEU A 201 -8.34 4.82 -0.73
N ASP A 202 -7.77 6.02 -0.57
CA ASP A 202 -7.22 6.50 0.69
C ASP A 202 -7.98 7.75 1.17
N HIS A 203 -8.95 7.60 2.12
CA HIS A 203 -9.51 6.37 2.74
C HIS A 203 -11.04 6.32 2.53
N VAL A 204 -11.59 5.09 2.59
CA VAL A 204 -13.02 4.85 2.28
C VAL A 204 -13.99 5.58 3.19
N GLY A 205 -13.60 5.93 4.41
CA GLY A 205 -14.42 6.73 5.32
C GLY A 205 -14.76 8.14 4.82
N LEU A 206 -14.10 8.64 3.78
CA LEU A 206 -14.37 9.96 3.15
C LEU A 206 -15.29 9.87 1.92
N ILE A 207 -15.74 8.68 1.53
CA ILE A 207 -16.70 8.51 0.44
C ILE A 207 -17.95 9.37 0.68
N LYS A 208 -18.42 10.07 -0.36
CA LYS A 208 -19.64 10.89 -0.29
C LYS A 208 -20.89 10.01 -0.28
N THR A 209 -21.84 10.38 0.55
CA THR A 209 -23.20 9.84 0.53
C THR A 209 -24.00 10.38 -0.67
N THR A 210 -25.02 9.66 -1.08
CA THR A 210 -25.97 10.08 -2.12
C THR A 210 -27.41 9.92 -1.61
N LYS A 211 -28.40 10.30 -2.42
CA LYS A 211 -29.81 10.07 -2.06
C LYS A 211 -30.14 8.57 -1.94
N ASP A 212 -29.50 7.73 -2.75
CA ASP A 212 -29.71 6.29 -2.75
C ASP A 212 -28.86 5.58 -1.68
N GLN A 213 -27.79 6.21 -1.19
CA GLN A 213 -26.96 5.77 -0.06
C GLN A 213 -26.85 6.92 0.96
N PRO A 214 -27.91 7.18 1.76
CA PRO A 214 -28.00 8.32 2.64
C PRO A 214 -27.08 8.22 3.88
N THR A 215 -26.68 7.03 4.26
CA THR A 215 -25.75 6.81 5.38
C THR A 215 -24.33 6.53 4.91
N LYS A 216 -23.35 6.84 5.77
CA LYS A 216 -21.94 6.53 5.50
C LYS A 216 -21.71 5.03 5.30
N LYS A 217 -22.40 4.20 6.10
CA LYS A 217 -22.32 2.76 5.98
C LYS A 217 -22.77 2.28 4.60
N GLU A 218 -23.96 2.72 4.14
CA GLU A 218 -24.49 2.34 2.82
C GLU A 218 -23.59 2.81 1.68
N ALA A 219 -23.00 4.00 1.78
CA ALA A 219 -22.05 4.49 0.80
C ALA A 219 -20.77 3.64 0.73
N ILE A 220 -20.27 3.17 1.88
CA ILE A 220 -19.09 2.30 1.97
C ILE A 220 -19.42 0.88 1.49
N ASP A 221 -20.59 0.34 1.86
CA ASP A 221 -21.05 -0.97 1.38
C ASP A 221 -21.15 -0.96 -0.16
N LYS A 222 -21.79 0.09 -0.73
CA LYS A 222 -21.85 0.26 -2.19
C LYS A 222 -20.46 0.38 -2.82
N MET A 223 -19.53 1.08 -2.18
CA MET A 223 -18.16 1.19 -2.68
C MET A 223 -17.43 -0.15 -2.67
N SER A 224 -17.63 -0.95 -1.62
CA SER A 224 -17.04 -2.31 -1.56
C SER A 224 -17.55 -3.19 -2.69
N ASP A 225 -18.86 -3.14 -2.99
CA ASP A 225 -19.46 -3.84 -4.14
C ASP A 225 -18.83 -3.41 -5.47
N GLU A 226 -18.61 -2.11 -5.68
CA GLU A 226 -18.00 -1.59 -6.91
C GLU A 226 -16.52 -2.00 -7.04
N LEU A 227 -15.79 -2.03 -5.93
CA LEU A 227 -14.41 -2.52 -5.91
C LEU A 227 -14.34 -4.02 -6.18
N ARG A 228 -15.26 -4.80 -5.59
CA ARG A 228 -15.38 -6.24 -5.87
C ARG A 228 -15.73 -6.47 -7.35
N TYR A 229 -16.66 -5.69 -7.91
CA TYR A 229 -16.96 -5.74 -9.34
C TYR A 229 -15.72 -5.41 -10.20
N ALA A 230 -14.95 -4.40 -9.82
CA ALA A 230 -13.72 -4.06 -10.53
C ALA A 230 -12.68 -5.19 -10.49
N ARG A 231 -12.55 -5.88 -9.33
CA ARG A 231 -11.72 -7.08 -9.18
C ARG A 231 -12.18 -8.20 -10.08
N ASP A 232 -13.47 -8.55 -10.01
CA ASP A 232 -14.01 -9.76 -10.62
C ASP A 232 -14.21 -9.60 -12.14
N PHE A 233 -14.60 -8.39 -12.58
CA PHE A 233 -14.94 -8.13 -13.98
C PHE A 233 -13.79 -7.54 -14.80
N TYR A 234 -13.05 -6.56 -14.24
CA TYR A 234 -11.92 -5.93 -14.95
C TYR A 234 -10.57 -6.59 -14.63
N GLY A 235 -10.50 -7.45 -13.63
CA GLY A 235 -9.23 -8.02 -13.17
C GLY A 235 -8.36 -7.03 -12.41
N TYR A 236 -8.93 -5.92 -11.90
CA TYR A 236 -8.22 -4.91 -11.13
C TYR A 236 -7.87 -5.44 -9.73
N THR A 237 -6.94 -4.75 -9.09
CA THR A 237 -6.51 -5.07 -7.72
C THR A 237 -6.83 -3.89 -6.80
N PRO A 238 -8.04 -3.88 -6.20
CA PRO A 238 -8.43 -2.84 -5.25
C PRO A 238 -7.60 -2.88 -3.96
N VAL A 239 -7.30 -1.69 -3.44
CA VAL A 239 -6.68 -1.45 -2.14
C VAL A 239 -7.50 -0.41 -1.40
N ALA A 240 -8.36 -0.85 -0.49
CA ALA A 240 -9.19 0.02 0.34
C ALA A 240 -8.49 0.32 1.66
N VAL A 241 -8.41 1.60 2.03
CA VAL A 241 -7.86 2.04 3.31
C VAL A 241 -8.99 2.37 4.26
N SER A 242 -9.03 1.72 5.43
CA SER A 242 -10.06 1.89 6.44
C SER A 242 -9.48 2.38 7.77
N GLN A 243 -10.31 2.99 8.61
CA GLN A 243 -9.95 3.34 9.97
C GLN A 243 -10.47 2.30 10.94
N PHE A 244 -9.74 2.08 12.04
CA PHE A 244 -10.25 1.26 13.14
C PHE A 244 -11.24 2.03 13.98
N ASN A 245 -12.19 1.28 14.56
CA ASN A 245 -13.07 1.78 15.58
C ASN A 245 -12.25 2.19 16.81
N ARG A 246 -12.64 3.30 17.46
CA ARG A 246 -11.98 3.77 18.71
C ARG A 246 -12.13 2.78 19.87
N SER A 247 -13.04 1.83 19.77
CA SER A 247 -13.22 0.76 20.77
C SER A 247 -11.97 -0.10 20.98
N ILE A 248 -11.06 -0.19 20.01
CA ILE A 248 -9.76 -0.88 20.16
C ILE A 248 -8.94 -0.33 21.33
N SER A 249 -9.08 0.96 21.63
CA SER A 249 -8.38 1.65 22.72
C SER A 249 -9.24 1.85 23.97
N ASN A 250 -10.33 1.07 24.15
CA ASN A 250 -11.13 1.16 25.37
C ASN A 250 -10.34 0.68 26.59
N MET A 251 -10.71 1.20 27.77
CA MET A 251 -9.99 0.95 29.02
C MET A 251 -9.91 -0.54 29.38
N GLN A 252 -10.88 -1.34 28.98
CA GLN A 252 -10.92 -2.77 29.30
C GLN A 252 -9.91 -3.55 28.45
N ARG A 253 -9.82 -3.30 27.14
CA ARG A 253 -8.82 -3.92 26.25
C ARG A 253 -7.41 -3.51 26.66
N LEU A 254 -7.20 -2.22 26.98
CA LEU A 254 -5.92 -1.70 27.47
C LEU A 254 -5.47 -2.38 28.75
N LYS A 255 -6.39 -2.56 29.73
CA LYS A 255 -6.09 -3.24 31.00
C LYS A 255 -5.77 -4.73 30.81
N ASN A 256 -6.44 -5.38 29.87
CA ASN A 256 -6.24 -6.80 29.59
C ASN A 256 -5.01 -7.06 28.69
N GLY A 257 -4.36 -6.00 28.17
CA GLY A 257 -3.30 -6.14 27.15
C GLY A 257 -3.80 -6.61 25.78
N ASP A 258 -5.12 -6.66 25.56
CA ASP A 258 -5.77 -7.12 24.33
C ASP A 258 -6.04 -5.94 23.38
N VAL A 259 -4.98 -5.29 22.96
CA VAL A 259 -5.05 -4.12 22.06
C VAL A 259 -4.57 -4.42 20.65
N GLU A 260 -4.25 -5.67 20.35
CA GLU A 260 -3.93 -6.05 18.98
C GLU A 260 -5.15 -5.90 18.07
N PRO A 261 -4.97 -5.32 16.88
CA PRO A 261 -6.05 -5.21 15.91
C PRO A 261 -6.61 -6.57 15.50
N GLN A 262 -7.91 -6.64 15.48
CA GLN A 262 -8.70 -7.79 15.05
C GLN A 262 -9.62 -7.38 13.89
N LEU A 263 -10.25 -8.34 13.23
CA LEU A 263 -11.12 -8.07 12.10
C LEU A 263 -12.31 -7.17 12.50
N GLU A 264 -12.84 -7.36 13.70
CA GLU A 264 -13.97 -6.60 14.25
C GLU A 264 -13.63 -5.13 14.56
N ASP A 265 -12.36 -4.77 14.58
CA ASP A 265 -11.93 -3.40 14.86
C ASP A 265 -12.09 -2.45 13.65
N PHE A 266 -12.35 -2.97 12.47
CA PHE A 266 -12.61 -2.14 11.30
C PHE A 266 -13.97 -1.44 11.45
N ALA A 267 -13.95 -0.10 11.52
CA ALA A 267 -15.08 0.70 11.97
C ALA A 267 -16.23 0.83 10.96
N GLU A 268 -15.95 0.64 9.69
CA GLU A 268 -16.77 1.27 8.66
C GLU A 268 -17.82 0.35 8.07
N SER A 269 -17.51 -0.94 7.84
CA SER A 269 -18.47 -1.92 7.33
C SER A 269 -17.94 -3.34 7.39
N SER A 270 -18.78 -4.30 7.80
CA SER A 270 -18.50 -5.73 7.72
C SER A 270 -18.41 -6.21 6.25
N SER A 271 -19.09 -5.55 5.31
CA SER A 271 -19.05 -5.88 3.89
C SER A 271 -17.64 -5.77 3.33
N THR A 272 -16.92 -4.67 3.62
CA THR A 272 -15.55 -4.46 3.15
C THR A 272 -14.58 -5.54 3.63
N GLN A 273 -14.76 -6.03 4.88
CA GLN A 273 -13.95 -7.11 5.45
C GLN A 273 -14.22 -8.45 4.76
N ASN A 274 -15.49 -8.71 4.45
CA ASN A 274 -15.92 -9.95 3.79
C ASN A 274 -15.46 -9.99 2.35
N ASP A 275 -15.57 -8.87 1.62
CA ASP A 275 -15.21 -8.75 0.20
C ASP A 275 -13.69 -8.78 -0.02
N ALA A 276 -12.89 -8.32 0.96
CA ALA A 276 -11.45 -8.32 0.85
C ALA A 276 -10.87 -9.74 0.91
N ASP A 277 -9.94 -10.04 0.02
CA ASP A 277 -9.20 -11.30 0.01
C ASP A 277 -8.07 -11.29 1.05
N VAL A 278 -7.50 -10.10 1.28
CA VAL A 278 -6.38 -9.87 2.18
C VAL A 278 -6.67 -8.69 3.09
N VAL A 279 -6.46 -8.88 4.40
CA VAL A 279 -6.65 -7.84 5.40
C VAL A 279 -5.34 -7.61 6.17
N LEU A 280 -4.83 -6.40 6.07
CA LEU A 280 -3.64 -5.92 6.77
C LEU A 280 -4.03 -4.91 7.84
N ALA A 281 -3.45 -5.01 9.02
CA ALA A 281 -3.65 -4.08 10.12
C ALA A 281 -2.33 -3.43 10.56
N LEU A 282 -2.28 -2.11 10.52
CA LEU A 282 -1.15 -1.32 10.99
C LEU A 282 -1.46 -0.74 12.37
N PHE A 283 -0.60 -1.03 13.36
CA PHE A 283 -0.80 -0.62 14.73
C PHE A 283 0.43 0.09 15.31
N ASP A 284 0.20 1.10 16.17
CA ASP A 284 1.21 1.83 16.93
C ASP A 284 1.08 1.52 18.43
N PRO A 285 1.74 0.48 18.95
CA PRO A 285 1.66 0.11 20.38
C PRO A 285 2.26 1.19 21.27
N MET A 286 3.27 1.93 20.81
CA MET A 286 3.92 3.00 21.58
C MET A 286 2.96 4.17 21.88
N ARG A 287 1.97 4.41 21.02
CA ARG A 287 0.95 5.44 21.26
C ARG A 287 0.07 5.10 22.46
N TYR A 288 -0.21 3.82 22.65
CA TYR A 288 -1.09 3.32 23.72
C TYR A 288 -0.33 2.85 24.95
N LYS A 289 1.01 2.96 24.93
CA LYS A 289 1.90 2.51 26.01
C LYS A 289 1.67 1.04 26.38
N VAL A 290 1.49 0.22 25.35
CA VAL A 290 1.33 -1.24 25.47
C VAL A 290 2.54 -1.94 24.89
N ALA A 291 2.85 -3.13 25.40
CA ALA A 291 3.90 -3.97 24.83
C ALA A 291 3.53 -4.39 23.41
N ASP A 292 4.53 -4.59 22.57
CA ASP A 292 4.34 -5.23 21.28
C ASP A 292 4.25 -6.76 21.47
N SER A 293 3.24 -7.37 20.87
CA SER A 293 3.00 -8.82 20.95
C SER A 293 4.12 -9.67 20.35
N SER A 294 4.88 -9.11 19.40
CA SER A 294 6.07 -9.76 18.84
C SER A 294 7.30 -9.64 19.75
N GLY A 295 7.20 -8.87 20.86
CA GLY A 295 8.21 -8.78 21.92
C GLY A 295 9.40 -7.89 21.59
N TYR A 296 9.28 -6.94 20.65
CA TYR A 296 10.32 -5.91 20.44
C TYR A 296 10.43 -4.98 21.64
N ASP A 297 11.65 -4.51 21.93
CA ASP A 297 11.92 -3.51 22.97
C ASP A 297 11.57 -2.12 22.45
N LEU A 298 10.37 -1.65 22.76
CA LEU A 298 9.83 -0.39 22.25
C LEU A 298 10.52 0.84 22.86
N ASP A 299 11.06 0.75 24.07
CA ASP A 299 11.76 1.85 24.71
C ASP A 299 13.04 2.24 23.96
N ARG A 300 13.66 1.27 23.30
CA ARG A 300 14.84 1.47 22.46
C ARG A 300 14.51 2.06 21.09
N LEU A 301 13.23 2.05 20.69
CA LEU A 301 12.72 2.61 19.43
C LEU A 301 12.07 3.98 19.63
N LEU A 302 12.28 4.57 20.80
CA LEU A 302 11.87 5.93 21.16
C LEU A 302 13.10 6.84 21.15
N ASP A 303 13.11 7.85 20.28
CA ASP A 303 14.07 8.94 20.39
C ASP A 303 13.68 9.84 21.58
N LYS A 304 14.45 9.75 22.65
CA LYS A 304 14.20 10.49 23.90
C LYS A 304 14.37 12.00 23.74
N ASN A 305 15.13 12.45 22.74
CA ASN A 305 15.37 13.87 22.50
C ASN A 305 14.22 14.54 21.74
N THR A 306 13.70 13.84 20.72
CA THR A 306 12.65 14.36 19.83
C THR A 306 11.26 13.80 20.14
N GLY A 307 11.17 12.71 20.91
CA GLY A 307 9.93 11.97 21.13
C GLY A 307 9.46 11.17 19.92
N ALA A 308 10.28 11.04 18.89
CA ALA A 308 9.95 10.26 17.69
C ALA A 308 9.84 8.77 18.01
N LYS A 309 8.82 8.12 17.46
CA LYS A 309 8.49 6.70 17.65
C LYS A 309 8.73 5.94 16.38
N TYR A 310 9.77 5.11 16.37
CA TYR A 310 10.24 4.41 15.17
C TYR A 310 9.65 3.02 14.96
N PHE A 311 8.62 2.62 15.69
CA PHE A 311 8.05 1.28 15.58
C PHE A 311 6.58 1.31 15.15
N ARG A 312 6.22 0.35 14.29
CA ARG A 312 4.83 -0.05 13.99
C ARG A 312 4.76 -1.56 13.90
N SER A 313 3.64 -2.13 14.34
CA SER A 313 3.32 -3.54 14.12
C SER A 313 2.40 -3.64 12.90
N LEU A 314 2.73 -4.54 11.98
CA LEU A 314 1.88 -4.94 10.86
C LEU A 314 1.41 -6.36 11.11
N ARG A 315 0.10 -6.57 11.02
CA ARG A 315 -0.52 -7.89 11.12
C ARG A 315 -1.25 -8.23 9.82
N LEU A 316 -0.99 -9.42 9.28
CA LEU A 316 -1.78 -10.03 8.21
C LEU A 316 -2.91 -10.81 8.89
N ILE A 317 -4.12 -10.24 8.95
CA ILE A 317 -5.26 -10.80 9.70
C ILE A 317 -6.02 -11.84 8.88
N LYS A 318 -6.13 -11.61 7.56
CA LYS A 318 -6.84 -12.50 6.63
C LYS A 318 -6.00 -12.64 5.37
N ASN A 319 -5.88 -13.88 4.89
CA ASN A 319 -5.25 -14.19 3.61
C ASN A 319 -5.98 -15.36 2.94
N SER A 320 -6.79 -15.06 1.94
CA SER A 320 -7.55 -16.09 1.19
C SER A 320 -6.66 -16.98 0.32
N TYR A 321 -5.36 -16.66 0.21
CA TYR A 321 -4.41 -17.36 -0.68
C TYR A 321 -3.33 -18.16 0.07
N GLY A 322 -3.34 -18.17 1.40
CA GLY A 322 -2.33 -18.86 2.18
C GLY A 322 -2.44 -18.61 3.67
N GLU A 323 -1.32 -18.68 4.37
CA GLU A 323 -1.24 -18.47 5.82
C GLU A 323 -1.61 -17.04 6.19
N ASP A 324 -2.29 -16.87 7.31
CA ASP A 324 -2.62 -15.61 7.96
C ASP A 324 -2.06 -15.53 9.39
N ASP A 325 -2.51 -14.55 10.16
CA ASP A 325 -2.05 -14.26 11.53
C ASP A 325 -0.54 -14.00 11.66
N VAL A 326 0.06 -13.45 10.60
CA VAL A 326 1.48 -13.12 10.56
C VAL A 326 1.71 -11.72 11.14
N ARG A 327 2.72 -11.61 12.01
CA ARG A 327 3.12 -10.33 12.63
C ARG A 327 4.50 -9.91 12.17
N ILE A 328 4.64 -8.65 11.77
CA ILE A 328 5.87 -8.08 11.24
C ILE A 328 6.14 -6.75 11.94
N GLY A 329 7.32 -6.63 12.58
CA GLY A 329 7.80 -5.35 13.08
C GLY A 329 8.32 -4.49 11.94
N LEU A 330 7.88 -3.24 11.90
CA LEU A 330 8.29 -2.24 10.92
C LEU A 330 8.95 -1.07 11.63
N ALA A 331 10.13 -0.67 11.16
CA ALA A 331 10.69 0.64 11.47
C ALA A 331 9.93 1.71 10.67
N PHE A 332 9.59 2.83 11.31
CA PHE A 332 8.83 3.92 10.70
C PHE A 332 9.48 5.27 10.92
N MET A 333 9.86 5.95 9.86
CA MET A 333 10.36 7.32 9.88
C MET A 333 9.25 8.30 9.47
N GLY A 334 8.58 8.89 10.47
CA GLY A 334 7.41 9.75 10.24
C GLY A 334 7.70 11.03 9.45
N GLN A 335 8.92 11.56 9.50
CA GLN A 335 9.33 12.81 8.83
C GLN A 335 9.14 12.76 7.31
N ILE A 336 9.43 11.61 6.70
CA ILE A 336 9.29 11.36 5.26
C ILE A 336 8.25 10.27 4.97
N GLY A 337 7.65 9.69 6.01
CA GLY A 337 6.63 8.66 5.89
C GLY A 337 7.14 7.34 5.34
N MET A 338 8.37 6.95 5.67
CA MET A 338 9.02 5.73 5.18
C MET A 338 8.91 4.59 6.17
N PHE A 339 8.56 3.40 5.66
CA PHE A 339 8.61 2.14 6.39
C PHE A 339 9.76 1.26 5.91
N LYS A 340 10.33 0.49 6.84
CA LYS A 340 11.26 -0.59 6.52
C LYS A 340 11.05 -1.77 7.45
N GLU A 341 11.11 -2.99 6.91
CA GLU A 341 10.96 -4.19 7.70
C GLU A 341 12.14 -4.40 8.66
N MET A 342 11.84 -4.62 9.93
CA MET A 342 12.85 -4.90 10.95
C MET A 342 13.26 -6.37 10.90
N PRO A 343 14.48 -6.74 11.37
CA PRO A 343 14.84 -8.12 11.63
C PRO A 343 13.81 -8.82 12.53
N LYS A 344 13.70 -10.15 12.47
CA LYS A 344 12.85 -10.88 13.43
C LYS A 344 13.30 -10.58 14.86
N ARG A 345 12.38 -10.66 15.81
CA ARG A 345 12.68 -10.39 17.23
C ARG A 345 13.89 -11.17 17.76
N LYS A 346 14.05 -12.43 17.34
CA LYS A 346 15.18 -13.27 17.75
C LYS A 346 16.53 -12.91 17.10
N ASP A 347 16.47 -12.19 15.98
CA ASP A 347 17.64 -11.89 15.13
C ASP A 347 18.07 -10.41 15.25
N ILE A 348 17.22 -9.53 15.87
CA ILE A 348 17.53 -8.10 16.03
C ILE A 348 18.61 -7.90 17.08
N THR A 349 19.59 -7.09 16.76
CA THR A 349 20.74 -6.77 17.60
C THR A 349 20.64 -5.39 18.25
N ASP A 350 21.52 -5.10 19.20
CA ASP A 350 21.64 -3.78 19.80
C ASP A 350 22.01 -2.71 18.78
N SER A 351 22.85 -3.06 17.81
CA SER A 351 23.22 -2.16 16.72
C SER A 351 22.06 -1.84 15.78
N ASP A 352 21.14 -2.79 15.57
CA ASP A 352 19.94 -2.54 14.74
C ASP A 352 19.03 -1.51 15.40
N TYR A 353 18.79 -1.64 16.72
CA TYR A 353 18.00 -0.66 17.47
C TYR A 353 18.61 0.74 17.36
N GLN A 354 19.93 0.85 17.53
CA GLN A 354 20.62 2.14 17.41
C GLN A 354 20.54 2.69 15.98
N ALA A 355 20.79 1.86 14.97
CA ALA A 355 20.71 2.25 13.56
C ALA A 355 19.31 2.76 13.16
N ILE A 356 18.24 2.19 13.74
CA ILE A 356 16.87 2.67 13.50
C ILE A 356 16.69 4.09 14.04
N VAL A 357 17.12 4.36 15.26
CA VAL A 357 17.02 5.70 15.89
C VAL A 357 17.89 6.71 15.16
N ASP A 358 19.10 6.31 14.76
CA ASP A 358 20.04 7.13 13.98
C ASP A 358 19.66 7.25 12.49
N LYS A 359 18.58 6.57 12.07
CA LYS A 359 18.04 6.55 10.70
C LYS A 359 18.93 5.86 9.65
N THR A 360 20.12 5.42 10.00
CA THR A 360 21.05 4.70 9.09
C THR A 360 20.49 3.34 8.67
N PHE A 361 19.63 2.74 9.50
CA PHE A 361 18.90 1.51 9.17
C PHE A 361 18.09 1.64 7.88
N PHE A 362 17.51 2.81 7.59
CA PHE A 362 16.67 3.04 6.44
C PHE A 362 17.45 3.16 5.11
N LEU A 363 18.75 3.48 5.18
CA LEU A 363 19.64 3.64 4.01
C LEU A 363 20.23 2.30 3.53
N ASN A 364 20.37 1.33 4.42
CA ASN A 364 20.91 0.02 4.08
C ASN A 364 19.85 -0.80 3.32
N THR A 365 19.97 -0.91 2.01
CA THR A 365 19.10 -1.73 1.14
C THR A 365 19.50 -3.19 1.14
#